data_604195ba865520b205cd23cb9e90190c
#
_entry.id   604195ba865520b205cd23cb9e90190c
#
_cell.length_a   1.000
_cell.length_b   1.000
_cell.length_c   1.000
_cell.angle_alpha   90.00
_cell.angle_beta   90.00
_cell.angle_gamma   90.00
#
_symmetry.space_group_name_H-M   'P 1'
#
loop_
_entity.id
_entity.type
_entity.pdbx_description
1 polymer ?
#
loop_
_entity_poly.entity_id
_entity_poly.type
_entity_poly.pdbx_seq_one_letter_code
_entity_poly.pdbx_strand_id
1 'polypeptide(L)'
;MYRIFFSLLVLITIIGSCVSSKNTEKIIIASQQGDCVGVVPMKCLLIKQGDQQDWEYFYNNIEGFNYEPGYEYVIEIRKETIENPAADQSSIRYVFLNEISRTKKESENLPHQKL
;
A
#
# COMPACT_ATOMS: atom_id res chain seq x y z
N MET A 1 -45.96 43.64 -19.10
CA MET A 1 -45.18 43.35 -18.91
C MET A 1 -44.61 42.42 -18.44
N TYR A 2 -43.98 41.91 -18.57
CA TYR A 2 -43.37 40.95 -18.23
C TYR A 2 -42.37 40.73 -17.98
N ARG A 3 -42.01 40.31 -17.52
CA ARG A 3 -41.06 40.02 -17.17
C ARG A 3 -40.50 38.98 -17.16
N ILE A 4 -39.76 38.65 -17.40
CA ILE A 4 -39.01 37.69 -17.62
C ILE A 4 -38.13 37.31 -16.83
N PHE A 5 -38.19 36.54 -16.42
CA PHE A 5 -37.41 36.02 -15.72
C PHE A 5 -36.64 35.27 -16.11
N PHE A 6 -35.63 35.27 -16.23
CA PHE A 6 -34.72 34.62 -16.33
C PHE A 6 -34.30 34.04 -15.42
N SER A 7 -34.66 33.17 -15.05
CA SER A 7 -34.05 32.24 -14.32
C SER A 7 -32.91 31.82 -14.99
N LEU A 8 -31.96 32.43 -14.67
CA LEU A 8 -30.72 31.96 -14.99
C LEU A 8 -30.45 30.80 -14.17
N LEU A 9 -30.74 29.71 -14.67
CA LEU A 9 -30.32 28.50 -14.08
C LEU A 9 -28.85 28.40 -14.30
N VAL A 10 -28.13 28.84 -13.36
CA VAL A 10 -26.72 28.55 -13.38
C VAL A 10 -26.58 27.11 -12.98
N LEU A 11 -26.46 26.33 -13.96
CA LEU A 11 -26.14 24.96 -13.76
C LEU A 11 -24.67 24.91 -13.43
N ILE A 12 -24.40 24.97 -12.16
CA ILE A 12 -23.04 24.76 -11.70
C ILE A 12 -22.80 23.27 -11.76
N THR A 13 -22.25 22.86 -12.84
CA THR A 13 -21.75 21.49 -12.88
C THR A 13 -20.49 21.47 -12.07
N ILE A 14 -20.63 21.05 -10.85
CA ILE A 14 -19.46 20.78 -10.05
C ILE A 14 -18.90 19.50 -10.60
N ILE A 15 -17.92 19.63 -11.41
CA ILE A 15 -17.18 18.49 -11.84
C ILE A 15 -16.25 18.14 -10.71
N GLY A 16 -16.69 17.22 -9.90
CA GLY A 16 -15.79 16.64 -8.94
C GLY A 16 -14.74 15.86 -9.70
N SER A 17 -13.63 16.44 -9.88
CA SER A 17 -12.53 15.67 -10.41
C SER A 17 -12.07 14.74 -9.32
N CYS A 18 -12.47 13.51 -9.42
CA CYS A 18 -11.85 12.46 -8.66
C CYS A 18 -10.46 12.30 -9.20
N VAL A 19 -9.53 12.90 -8.54
CA VAL A 19 -8.16 12.54 -8.80
C VAL A 19 -7.98 11.17 -8.19
N SER A 20 -8.19 10.16 -8.97
CA SER A 20 -7.79 8.85 -8.53
C SER A 20 -6.29 8.85 -8.48
N SER A 21 -5.76 8.82 -7.29
CA SER A 21 -4.34 8.63 -7.15
C SER A 21 -4.03 7.24 -7.67
N LYS A 22 -3.48 7.21 -8.84
CA LYS A 22 -3.16 5.96 -9.48
C LYS A 22 -2.00 5.32 -8.78
N ASN A 23 -2.05 4.01 -8.71
CA ASN A 23 -0.96 3.20 -8.23
C ASN A 23 -0.60 3.36 -6.75
N THR A 24 -1.50 3.93 -5.97
CA THR A 24 -1.32 3.96 -4.53
C THR A 24 -2.24 2.96 -3.87
N GLU A 25 -1.78 2.36 -2.78
CA GLU A 25 -2.61 1.44 -2.03
C GLU A 25 -2.18 1.41 -0.56
N LYS A 26 -3.08 0.96 0.27
CA LYS A 26 -2.80 0.75 1.68
C LYS A 26 -2.42 -0.70 1.90
N ILE A 27 -1.40 -0.92 2.70
CA ILE A 27 -1.04 -2.26 3.12
C ILE A 27 -0.86 -2.29 4.63
N ILE A 28 -1.11 -3.46 5.19
CA ILE A 28 -0.87 -3.71 6.60
C ILE A 28 0.38 -4.56 6.68
N ILE A 29 1.30 -4.19 7.55
CA ILE A 29 2.55 -4.93 7.73
C ILE A 29 2.56 -5.51 9.12
N ALA A 30 2.82 -6.81 9.20
CA ALA A 30 2.81 -7.54 10.47
C ALA A 30 3.93 -7.09 11.41
N SER A 31 3.72 -7.34 12.68
CA SER A 31 4.66 -6.94 13.73
C SER A 31 5.95 -7.75 13.71
N GLN A 32 6.00 -8.82 12.96
CA GLN A 32 7.24 -9.59 12.78
C GLN A 32 7.35 -10.07 11.35
N GLN A 33 8.57 -10.29 10.93
CA GLN A 33 8.85 -10.81 9.61
C GLN A 33 8.70 -12.32 9.60
N GLY A 34 8.50 -12.87 8.41
CA GLY A 34 8.45 -14.30 8.23
C GLY A 34 9.71 -14.82 7.58
N ASP A 35 9.93 -16.12 7.73
CA ASP A 35 11.03 -16.77 7.07
C ASP A 35 10.58 -17.15 5.66
N CYS A 36 11.31 -16.67 4.68
CA CYS A 36 10.99 -16.94 3.28
C CYS A 36 12.25 -17.40 2.54
N VAL A 37 12.07 -17.89 1.33
CA VAL A 37 13.18 -18.39 0.53
C VAL A 37 13.16 -17.68 -0.81
N GLY A 38 14.20 -16.86 -1.04
CA GLY A 38 14.46 -16.30 -2.34
C GLY A 38 15.58 -17.10 -2.98
N VAL A 39 16.65 -16.43 -3.37
CA VAL A 39 17.86 -17.12 -3.83
C VAL A 39 18.50 -17.85 -2.66
N VAL A 40 18.36 -17.27 -1.46
CA VAL A 40 18.83 -17.87 -0.21
C VAL A 40 17.73 -17.67 0.83
N PRO A 41 17.79 -18.42 1.96
CA PRO A 41 16.87 -18.16 3.06
C PRO A 41 16.99 -16.72 3.52
N MET A 42 15.85 -16.07 3.75
CA MET A 42 15.85 -14.66 4.10
C MET A 42 14.64 -14.32 4.95
N LYS A 43 14.56 -13.08 5.40
CA LYS A 43 13.40 -12.57 6.12
C LYS A 43 12.59 -11.69 5.17
N CYS A 44 11.28 -11.89 5.18
CA CYS A 44 10.35 -11.11 4.37
C CYS A 44 9.36 -10.41 5.27
N LEU A 45 8.93 -9.24 4.86
CA LEU A 45 7.78 -8.62 5.50
C LEU A 45 6.55 -9.50 5.24
N LEU A 46 5.63 -9.50 6.18
CA LEU A 46 4.33 -10.15 6.03
C LEU A 46 3.31 -9.05 5.87
N ILE A 47 2.57 -9.08 4.79
CA ILE A 47 1.64 -8.02 4.48
C ILE A 47 0.24 -8.52 4.16
N LYS A 48 -0.73 -7.61 4.29
CA LYS A 48 -2.08 -7.79 3.79
C LYS A 48 -2.43 -6.58 2.95
N GLN A 49 -3.07 -6.83 1.83
CA GLN A 49 -3.52 -5.78 0.92
C GLN A 49 -5.04 -5.77 0.89
N GLY A 50 -5.63 -4.57 0.97
CA GLY A 50 -7.08 -4.45 0.90
C GLY A 50 -7.79 -5.29 1.96
N ASP A 51 -8.76 -6.09 1.53
CA ASP A 51 -9.55 -6.93 2.43
C ASP A 51 -8.99 -8.33 2.61
N GLN A 52 -7.72 -8.51 2.30
CA GLN A 52 -7.08 -9.80 2.39
C GLN A 52 -7.11 -10.33 3.81
N GLN A 53 -7.44 -11.60 3.97
CA GLN A 53 -7.57 -12.21 5.30
C GLN A 53 -6.26 -12.81 5.78
N ASP A 54 -5.45 -13.30 4.87
CA ASP A 54 -4.22 -13.99 5.22
C ASP A 54 -2.99 -13.14 4.96
N TRP A 55 -1.98 -13.34 5.78
CA TRP A 55 -0.69 -12.70 5.56
C TRP A 55 0.02 -13.36 4.38
N GLU A 56 0.69 -12.54 3.58
CA GLU A 56 1.51 -13.07 2.51
C GLU A 56 2.93 -12.55 2.63
N TYR A 57 3.86 -13.32 2.11
CA TYR A 57 5.26 -12.91 2.11
C TYR A 57 5.49 -11.85 1.07
N PHE A 58 6.17 -10.80 1.48
CA PHE A 58 6.51 -9.71 0.58
C PHE A 58 8.01 -9.74 0.35
N TYR A 59 8.40 -10.14 -0.84
CA TYR A 59 9.79 -10.35 -1.17
C TYR A 59 10.52 -9.09 -1.59
N ASN A 60 9.80 -8.03 -1.85
CA ASN A 60 10.38 -6.79 -2.33
C ASN A 60 10.72 -5.85 -1.20
N ASN A 61 11.44 -4.80 -1.53
CA ASN A 61 11.76 -3.75 -0.60
C ASN A 61 10.78 -2.59 -0.78
N ILE A 62 10.47 -1.91 0.30
CA ILE A 62 9.66 -0.70 0.25
C ILE A 62 10.59 0.47 0.50
N GLU A 63 10.84 1.25 -0.54
CA GLU A 63 11.79 2.36 -0.44
C GLU A 63 11.26 3.44 0.50
N GLY A 64 12.13 3.87 1.39
CA GLY A 64 11.80 4.93 2.35
C GLY A 64 11.10 4.46 3.60
N PHE A 65 10.80 3.18 3.72
CA PHE A 65 10.14 2.64 4.89
C PHE A 65 11.14 1.98 5.83
N ASN A 66 11.11 2.37 7.10
CA ASN A 66 11.95 1.78 8.13
C ASN A 66 11.10 0.88 9.00
N TYR A 67 11.28 -0.42 8.84
CA TYR A 67 10.53 -1.41 9.60
C TYR A 67 11.15 -1.64 10.97
N GLU A 68 10.30 -1.66 12.00
CA GLU A 68 10.71 -2.04 13.35
C GLU A 68 9.86 -3.20 13.83
N PRO A 69 10.46 -4.30 14.27
CA PRO A 69 9.71 -5.41 14.85
C PRO A 69 8.94 -4.96 16.08
N GLY A 70 7.80 -5.57 16.32
CA GLY A 70 6.97 -5.26 17.48
C GLY A 70 5.82 -4.32 17.19
N TYR A 71 5.75 -3.78 15.99
CA TYR A 71 4.68 -2.87 15.60
C TYR A 71 3.96 -3.40 14.37
N GLU A 72 2.63 -3.31 14.39
CA GLU A 72 1.85 -3.57 13.20
C GLU A 72 1.59 -2.23 12.53
N TYR A 73 1.91 -2.13 11.25
CA TYR A 73 1.82 -0.89 10.51
C TYR A 73 0.67 -0.91 9.53
N VAL A 74 0.06 0.25 9.35
CA VAL A 74 -0.77 0.50 8.17
C VAL A 74 -0.11 1.65 7.44
N ILE A 75 0.33 1.40 6.23
CA ILE A 75 1.02 2.41 5.44
C ILE A 75 0.40 2.55 4.07
N GLU A 76 0.67 3.66 3.45
CA GLU A 76 0.31 3.89 2.07
C GLU A 76 1.56 3.84 1.22
N ILE A 77 1.50 3.10 0.14
CA ILE A 77 2.62 2.94 -0.78
C ILE A 77 2.19 3.30 -2.19
N ARG A 78 3.16 3.60 -3.02
CA ARG A 78 2.97 3.79 -4.44
C ARG A 78 3.72 2.70 -5.19
N LYS A 79 3.08 2.14 -6.19
CA LYS A 79 3.71 1.18 -7.09
C LYS A 79 4.15 1.90 -8.35
N GLU A 80 5.37 1.69 -8.74
CA GLU A 80 5.91 2.26 -9.97
C GLU A 80 6.43 1.14 -10.85
N THR A 81 6.10 1.21 -12.13
CA THR A 81 6.61 0.24 -13.08
C THR A 81 7.98 0.71 -13.55
N ILE A 82 8.93 -0.21 -13.49
CA ILE A 82 10.30 0.09 -13.96
C ILE A 82 10.40 -0.42 -15.38
N GLU A 83 10.70 0.49 -16.31
CA GLU A 83 10.95 0.11 -17.69
C GLU A 83 12.38 -0.39 -17.81
N ASN A 84 12.53 -1.48 -18.51
CA ASN A 84 13.83 -2.12 -18.74
C ASN A 84 14.58 -2.42 -17.43
N PRO A 85 13.96 -3.22 -16.53
CA PRO A 85 14.63 -3.56 -15.30
C PRO A 85 15.89 -4.40 -15.58
N ALA A 86 16.88 -4.30 -14.71
CA ALA A 86 18.04 -5.17 -14.78
C ALA A 86 17.60 -6.62 -14.61
N ALA A 87 18.45 -7.56 -15.04
CA ALA A 87 18.10 -8.99 -15.08
C ALA A 87 17.58 -9.53 -13.75
N ASP A 88 18.13 -9.05 -12.63
CA ASP A 88 17.75 -9.53 -11.31
C ASP A 88 16.83 -8.57 -10.57
N GLN A 89 16.33 -7.57 -11.27
CA GLN A 89 15.51 -6.53 -10.67
C GLN A 89 14.03 -6.77 -10.92
N SER A 90 13.21 -6.51 -9.90
CA SER A 90 11.75 -6.53 -10.07
C SER A 90 11.33 -5.45 -11.06
N SER A 91 10.27 -5.73 -11.80
CA SER A 91 9.68 -4.74 -12.70
C SER A 91 8.80 -3.73 -11.96
N ILE A 92 8.60 -3.91 -10.66
CA ILE A 92 7.80 -3.02 -9.84
C ILE A 92 8.63 -2.50 -8.69
N ARG A 93 8.51 -1.21 -8.47
CA ARG A 93 9.17 -0.52 -7.38
C ARG A 93 8.10 -0.05 -6.42
N TYR A 94 8.31 -0.31 -5.13
CA TYR A 94 7.37 0.09 -4.08
C TYR A 94 7.97 1.24 -3.30
N VAL A 95 7.21 2.33 -3.18
CA VAL A 95 7.68 3.54 -2.52
C VAL A 95 6.75 3.88 -1.36
N PHE A 96 7.34 4.07 -0.19
CA PHE A 96 6.60 4.49 1.00
C PHE A 96 6.13 5.94 0.82
N LEU A 97 4.86 6.17 1.05
CA LEU A 97 4.30 7.51 0.98
C LEU A 97 3.95 8.06 2.35
N ASN A 98 3.31 7.25 3.17
CA ASN A 98 2.73 7.76 4.40
C ASN A 98 2.45 6.64 5.39
N GLU A 99 2.72 6.90 6.67
CA GLU A 99 2.34 5.99 7.74
C GLU A 99 0.96 6.40 8.24
N ILE A 100 -0.01 5.51 8.09
CA ILE A 100 -1.37 5.77 8.54
C ILE A 100 -1.48 5.46 10.02
N SER A 101 -0.93 4.33 10.44
CA SER A 101 -0.90 3.97 11.84
C SER A 101 0.25 3.04 12.14
N ARG A 102 0.66 3.04 13.39
CA ARG A 102 1.67 2.13 13.91
C ARG A 102 1.24 1.75 15.31
N THR A 103 0.95 0.48 15.52
CA THR A 103 0.43 -0.01 16.78
C THR A 103 1.38 -1.05 17.35
N LYS A 104 1.80 -0.84 18.58
CA LYS A 104 2.63 -1.82 19.24
C LYS A 104 1.76 -3.00 19.65
N LYS A 105 1.93 -4.12 18.97
CA LYS A 105 1.14 -5.33 19.21
C LYS A 105 1.78 -6.50 18.50
N GLU A 106 1.36 -7.68 18.90
CA GLU A 106 1.73 -8.88 18.15
C GLU A 106 0.64 -9.14 17.12
N SER A 107 1.02 -9.27 15.88
CA SER A 107 0.08 -9.59 14.81
C SER A 107 -0.44 -11.00 14.99
N GLU A 108 -1.70 -11.21 14.62
CA GLU A 108 -2.36 -12.50 14.77
C GLU A 108 -2.33 -13.29 13.47
N ASN A 109 -2.47 -14.61 13.60
CA ASN A 109 -2.58 -15.53 12.47
C ASN A 109 -1.39 -15.49 11.53
N LEU A 110 -0.20 -15.29 12.08
CA LEU A 110 1.01 -15.30 11.29
C LEU A 110 1.28 -16.70 10.74
N PRO A 111 1.90 -16.81 9.56
CA PRO A 111 2.29 -18.11 9.04
C PRO A 111 3.21 -18.81 10.01
N HIS A 112 3.10 -20.13 10.08
CA HIS A 112 3.95 -20.90 10.95
C HIS A 112 5.41 -20.72 10.57
N GLN A 113 6.16 -20.22 11.50
CA GLN A 113 7.60 -20.19 11.34
C GLN A 113 8.08 -21.57 11.78
N LYS A 114 8.72 -22.26 10.90
CA LYS A 114 9.37 -23.48 11.30
C LYS A 114 10.56 -23.12 12.17
N LEU A 115 10.47 -23.56 13.37
CA LEU A 115 11.59 -23.41 14.29
C LEU A 115 12.71 -24.33 13.86
#